data_01abd7972d551eca58d86c8928fdb3a1
#
_entry.id   01abd7972d551eca58d86c8928fdb3a1
#
_cell.length_a   1.000
_cell.length_b   1.000
_cell.length_c   1.000
_cell.angle_alpha   90.00
_cell.angle_beta   90.00
_cell.angle_gamma   90.00
#
_symmetry.space_group_name_H-M   'P 1'
#
loop_
_entity.id
_entity.type
_entity.pdbx_description
1 polymer ?
#
loop_
_entity_poly.entity_id
_entity_poly.type
_entity_poly.pdbx_seq_one_letter_code
_entity_poly.pdbx_strand_id
1 'polypeptide(L)'
;MKDASSRSQHVLVRAENVAVGIGERILFEDVNIDLSEGEAIEIKGRNGAGKTTLIRMILASGKSFDGGPILYSGDIFLDPQVRIGVYEQEIDERYLSDPLEKAIEKLYMSRDLSISDTKIRQLLADYLFTDADRMTPLARLSGGQKARFQIIAMLANDPQLLILDEPTNHLDLPSIEELETALAKYSGAILYVSHDNYFREKLGGKVVQIGAE
;
A
#
# COMPACT_ATOMS: atom_id res chain seq x y z
N MET A 1 10.43 -36.37 18.54
CA MET A 1 10.68 -34.93 18.43
C MET A 1 10.99 -34.67 16.98
N LYS A 2 10.05 -34.13 16.22
CA LYS A 2 10.26 -33.75 14.80
C LYS A 2 10.62 -32.28 14.81
N ASP A 3 11.82 -31.97 14.33
CA ASP A 3 12.28 -30.63 14.09
C ASP A 3 11.26 -29.85 13.26
N ALA A 4 10.76 -28.76 13.83
CA ALA A 4 10.06 -27.76 13.04
C ALA A 4 11.10 -27.13 12.14
N SER A 5 11.12 -27.56 10.87
CA SER A 5 11.91 -26.92 9.83
C SER A 5 11.47 -25.44 9.78
N SER A 6 12.38 -24.56 10.21
CA SER A 6 12.27 -23.13 9.94
C SER A 6 12.25 -22.99 8.41
N ARG A 7 11.04 -22.81 7.84
CA ARG A 7 10.92 -22.27 6.51
C ARG A 7 11.60 -20.91 6.58
N SER A 8 12.71 -20.74 5.86
CA SER A 8 13.30 -19.43 5.67
C SER A 8 12.21 -18.57 5.02
N GLN A 9 11.58 -17.70 5.82
CA GLN A 9 10.58 -16.77 5.29
C GLN A 9 11.31 -15.86 4.30
N HIS A 10 10.73 -15.71 3.13
CA HIS A 10 11.29 -14.82 2.11
C HIS A 10 11.13 -13.38 2.58
N VAL A 11 12.25 -12.70 2.79
CA VAL A 11 12.29 -11.29 3.20
C VAL A 11 12.01 -10.43 1.98
N LEU A 12 10.96 -9.62 2.07
CA LEU A 12 10.54 -8.71 1.02
C LEU A 12 11.10 -7.30 1.20
N VAL A 13 11.18 -6.84 2.46
CA VAL A 13 11.75 -5.53 2.81
C VAL A 13 12.69 -5.70 4.00
N ARG A 14 13.89 -5.14 3.89
CA ARG A 14 14.82 -5.02 4.99
C ARG A 14 15.38 -3.61 5.07
N ALA A 15 15.39 -3.04 6.25
CA ALA A 15 16.09 -1.81 6.55
C ALA A 15 16.98 -2.06 7.79
N GLU A 16 18.26 -1.70 7.72
CA GLU A 16 19.22 -1.94 8.78
C GLU A 16 19.90 -0.63 9.18
N ASN A 17 19.72 -0.21 10.44
CA ASN A 17 20.31 1.00 11.06
C ASN A 17 20.09 2.25 10.20
N VAL A 18 18.89 2.40 9.67
CA VAL A 18 18.56 3.43 8.70
C VAL A 18 18.37 4.78 9.37
N ALA A 19 19.08 5.80 8.86
CA ALA A 19 18.85 7.21 9.15
C ALA A 19 18.46 7.95 7.87
N VAL A 20 17.35 8.70 7.92
CA VAL A 20 16.82 9.46 6.79
C VAL A 20 16.52 10.89 7.20
N GLY A 21 16.77 11.82 6.27
CA GLY A 21 16.47 13.23 6.45
C GLY A 21 16.13 13.95 5.15
N ILE A 22 15.92 15.25 5.26
CA ILE A 22 15.67 16.17 4.13
C ILE A 22 16.63 17.34 4.27
N GLY A 23 17.45 17.60 3.24
CA GLY A 23 18.56 18.56 3.32
C GLY A 23 19.51 18.18 4.47
N GLU A 24 19.82 19.08 5.37
CA GLU A 24 20.68 18.81 6.54
C GLU A 24 19.91 18.28 7.77
N ARG A 25 18.59 18.19 7.71
CA ARG A 25 17.76 17.78 8.84
C ARG A 25 17.51 16.27 8.81
N ILE A 26 18.05 15.57 9.79
CA ILE A 26 17.71 14.17 10.04
C ILE A 26 16.30 14.10 10.66
N LEU A 27 15.44 13.24 10.11
CA LEU A 27 14.07 13.02 10.58
C LEU A 27 14.02 11.88 11.60
N PHE A 28 14.76 10.81 11.36
CA PHE A 28 14.87 9.65 12.25
C PHE A 28 16.18 8.91 12.00
N GLU A 29 16.59 8.14 13.01
CA GLU A 29 17.81 7.30 13.03
C GLU A 29 17.48 5.91 13.58
N ASP A 30 18.40 4.96 13.38
CA ASP A 30 18.39 3.61 13.94
C ASP A 30 17.14 2.79 13.63
N VAL A 31 16.51 3.05 12.48
CA VAL A 31 15.32 2.31 12.06
C VAL A 31 15.71 0.95 11.48
N ASN A 32 15.09 -0.09 12.02
CA ASN A 32 15.28 -1.47 11.61
C ASN A 32 13.93 -2.09 11.24
N ILE A 33 13.85 -2.66 10.03
CA ILE A 33 12.67 -3.35 9.48
C ILE A 33 13.15 -4.68 8.91
N ASP A 34 12.42 -5.74 9.22
CA ASP A 34 12.56 -7.04 8.56
C ASP A 34 11.14 -7.56 8.33
N LEU A 35 10.65 -7.41 7.10
CA LEU A 35 9.30 -7.77 6.67
C LEU A 35 9.36 -8.92 5.68
N SER A 36 8.84 -10.04 6.12
CA SER A 36 8.73 -11.26 5.33
C SER A 36 7.31 -11.47 4.81
N GLU A 37 7.17 -12.37 3.85
CA GLU A 37 5.88 -12.75 3.27
C GLU A 37 4.89 -13.21 4.36
N GLY A 38 3.66 -12.69 4.31
CA GLY A 38 2.60 -12.98 5.26
C GLY A 38 2.69 -12.25 6.60
N GLU A 39 3.68 -11.37 6.79
CA GLU A 39 3.80 -10.55 7.99
C GLU A 39 3.19 -9.16 7.79
N ALA A 40 2.82 -8.51 8.90
CA ALA A 40 2.43 -7.11 8.91
C ALA A 40 3.37 -6.29 9.80
N ILE A 41 3.74 -5.08 9.35
CA ILE A 41 4.51 -4.11 10.12
C ILE A 41 3.80 -2.76 10.11
N GLU A 42 3.55 -2.22 11.31
CA GLU A 42 3.11 -0.86 11.52
C GLU A 42 4.32 0.07 11.67
N ILE A 43 4.39 1.13 10.87
CA ILE A 43 5.31 2.25 11.12
C ILE A 43 4.59 3.26 11.99
N LYS A 44 5.07 3.48 13.20
CA LYS A 44 4.50 4.37 14.20
C LYS A 44 5.40 5.56 14.48
N GLY A 45 4.82 6.73 14.69
CA GLY A 45 5.55 7.95 15.04
C GLY A 45 4.64 9.17 15.00
N ARG A 46 5.10 10.29 15.56
CA ARG A 46 4.35 11.56 15.55
C ARG A 46 4.10 12.07 14.13
N ASN A 47 3.19 13.01 13.98
CA ASN A 47 3.03 13.73 12.71
C ASN A 47 4.33 14.47 12.38
N GLY A 48 4.79 14.31 11.14
CA GLY A 48 6.07 14.90 10.70
C GLY A 48 7.32 14.10 11.10
N ALA A 49 7.20 12.95 11.76
CA ALA A 49 8.35 12.08 12.10
C ALA A 49 9.01 11.43 10.88
N GLY A 50 8.40 11.51 9.69
CA GLY A 50 8.98 10.93 8.47
C GLY A 50 8.41 9.58 8.06
N LYS A 51 7.22 9.19 8.53
CA LYS A 51 6.58 7.90 8.17
C LYS A 51 6.44 7.71 6.66
N THR A 52 5.78 8.67 5.99
CA THR A 52 5.65 8.70 4.52
C THR A 52 7.02 8.77 3.83
N THR A 53 7.98 9.47 4.43
CA THR A 53 9.36 9.56 3.91
C THR A 53 10.04 8.21 3.92
N LEU A 54 9.90 7.44 5.01
CA LEU A 54 10.44 6.08 5.12
C LEU A 54 9.80 5.15 4.06
N ILE A 55 8.47 5.20 3.89
CA ILE A 55 7.78 4.45 2.84
C ILE A 55 8.34 4.78 1.45
N ARG A 56 8.52 6.07 1.14
CA ARG A 56 9.10 6.50 -0.15
C ARG A 56 10.53 6.01 -0.34
N MET A 57 11.35 6.03 0.71
CA MET A 57 12.72 5.50 0.66
C MET A 57 12.74 3.99 0.44
N ILE A 58 11.83 3.24 1.06
CA ILE A 58 11.68 1.79 0.84
C ILE A 58 11.30 1.53 -0.64
N LEU A 59 10.30 2.24 -1.17
CA LEU A 59 9.88 2.11 -2.57
C LEU A 59 10.99 2.48 -3.55
N ALA A 60 11.85 3.43 -3.20
CA ALA A 60 13.02 3.80 -3.98
C ALA A 60 14.24 2.88 -3.74
N SER A 61 14.11 1.83 -2.91
CA SER A 61 15.22 0.94 -2.51
C SER A 61 16.43 1.72 -1.97
N GLY A 62 16.17 2.71 -1.11
CA GLY A 62 17.20 3.56 -0.51
C GLY A 62 17.83 4.59 -1.44
N LYS A 63 17.41 4.68 -2.71
CA LYS A 63 17.97 5.67 -3.66
C LYS A 63 17.38 7.06 -3.40
N SER A 64 18.26 8.04 -3.24
CA SER A 64 17.85 9.44 -3.19
C SER A 64 17.48 9.95 -4.59
N PHE A 65 16.56 10.91 -4.65
CA PHE A 65 16.17 11.61 -5.86
C PHE A 65 16.19 13.12 -5.63
N ASP A 66 16.36 13.91 -6.69
CA ASP A 66 16.51 15.36 -6.60
C ASP A 66 15.39 16.03 -5.78
N GLY A 67 15.78 16.75 -4.72
CA GLY A 67 14.85 17.40 -3.81
C GLY A 67 14.10 16.46 -2.86
N GLY A 68 14.40 15.17 -2.90
CA GLY A 68 13.78 14.13 -2.07
C GLY A 68 14.54 13.85 -0.78
N PRO A 69 14.12 12.81 -0.05
CA PRO A 69 14.80 12.37 1.16
C PRO A 69 16.19 11.79 0.85
N ILE A 70 17.08 11.92 1.84
CA ILE A 70 18.46 11.46 1.78
C ILE A 70 18.64 10.33 2.81
N LEU A 71 19.24 9.24 2.36
CA LEU A 71 19.71 8.17 3.24
C LEU A 71 21.08 8.58 3.80
N TYR A 72 21.15 8.88 5.10
CA TYR A 72 22.37 9.27 5.79
C TYR A 72 23.22 8.09 6.26
N SER A 73 22.57 7.03 6.70
CA SER A 73 23.23 5.79 7.10
C SER A 73 22.31 4.60 6.95
N GLY A 74 22.90 3.41 7.04
CA GLY A 74 22.21 2.14 6.93
C GLY A 74 21.93 1.72 5.49
N ASP A 75 21.24 0.60 5.35
CA ASP A 75 20.89 0.01 4.07
C ASP A 75 19.41 -0.30 4.00
N ILE A 76 18.81 -0.10 2.82
CA ILE A 76 17.42 -0.46 2.54
C ILE A 76 17.42 -1.44 1.37
N PHE A 77 16.89 -2.63 1.62
CA PHE A 77 16.64 -3.65 0.61
C PHE A 77 15.13 -3.80 0.39
N LEU A 78 14.74 -3.77 -0.85
CA LEU A 78 13.43 -4.17 -1.34
C LEU A 78 13.66 -5.23 -2.41
N ASP A 79 13.02 -6.39 -2.26
CA ASP A 79 13.13 -7.45 -3.27
C ASP A 79 12.73 -6.92 -4.65
N PRO A 80 13.64 -6.94 -5.64
CA PRO A 80 13.35 -6.39 -6.97
C PRO A 80 12.30 -7.19 -7.75
N GLN A 81 11.95 -8.38 -7.31
CA GLN A 81 10.93 -9.24 -7.94
C GLN A 81 9.57 -9.14 -7.26
N VAL A 82 9.49 -8.44 -6.12
CA VAL A 82 8.22 -8.30 -5.39
C VAL A 82 7.22 -7.46 -6.16
N ARG A 83 6.01 -7.98 -6.31
CA ARG A 83 4.88 -7.19 -6.82
C ARG A 83 4.28 -6.40 -5.67
N ILE A 84 4.23 -5.08 -5.84
CA ILE A 84 3.77 -4.15 -4.81
C ILE A 84 2.41 -3.59 -5.20
N GLY A 85 1.48 -3.59 -4.24
CA GLY A 85 0.25 -2.84 -4.29
C GLY A 85 0.33 -1.64 -3.34
N VAL A 86 0.06 -0.45 -3.84
CA VAL A 86 0.01 0.77 -3.02
C VAL A 86 -1.43 1.25 -2.98
N TYR A 87 -1.93 1.52 -1.76
CA TYR A 87 -3.20 2.22 -1.61
C TYR A 87 -2.95 3.73 -1.71
N GLU A 88 -3.42 4.33 -2.79
CA GLU A 88 -3.28 5.77 -3.03
C GLU A 88 -4.48 6.51 -2.45
N GLN A 89 -4.26 7.65 -1.80
CA GLN A 89 -5.34 8.46 -1.21
C GLN A 89 -6.21 9.13 -2.28
N GLU A 90 -5.61 9.49 -3.40
CA GLU A 90 -6.30 10.14 -4.52
C GLU A 90 -6.25 9.27 -5.77
N ILE A 91 -7.31 9.32 -6.55
CA ILE A 91 -7.37 8.66 -7.85
C ILE A 91 -6.65 9.55 -8.86
N ASP A 92 -5.72 8.97 -9.61
CA ASP A 92 -5.00 9.65 -10.68
C ASP A 92 -5.98 10.28 -11.69
N GLU A 93 -5.79 11.56 -11.97
CA GLU A 93 -6.66 12.36 -12.83
C GLU A 93 -6.88 11.74 -14.21
N ARG A 94 -5.90 10.98 -14.73
CA ARG A 94 -5.99 10.30 -16.04
C ARG A 94 -7.13 9.29 -16.14
N TYR A 95 -7.70 8.84 -15.02
CA TYR A 95 -8.81 7.89 -14.98
C TYR A 95 -10.17 8.57 -14.75
N LEU A 96 -10.20 9.79 -14.20
CA LEU A 96 -11.41 10.43 -13.69
C LEU A 96 -12.49 10.66 -14.76
N SER A 97 -12.09 10.94 -16.00
CA SER A 97 -13.01 11.19 -17.10
C SER A 97 -13.55 9.93 -17.78
N ASP A 98 -12.88 8.79 -17.54
CA ASP A 98 -13.25 7.54 -18.19
C ASP A 98 -14.43 6.86 -17.47
N PRO A 99 -15.33 6.17 -18.20
CA PRO A 99 -16.27 5.23 -17.60
C PRO A 99 -15.50 4.18 -16.75
N LEU A 100 -16.10 3.73 -15.65
CA LEU A 100 -15.45 2.83 -14.70
C LEU A 100 -14.81 1.61 -15.37
N GLU A 101 -15.49 0.95 -16.33
CA GLU A 101 -14.90 -0.19 -17.02
C GLU A 101 -13.65 0.18 -17.83
N LYS A 102 -13.66 1.35 -18.47
CA LYS A 102 -12.50 1.85 -19.22
C LYS A 102 -11.36 2.27 -18.31
N ALA A 103 -11.68 2.85 -17.15
CA ALA A 103 -10.69 3.18 -16.14
C ALA A 103 -9.97 1.92 -15.63
N ILE A 104 -10.70 0.81 -15.40
CA ILE A 104 -10.12 -0.49 -15.03
C ILE A 104 -9.24 -1.04 -16.16
N GLU A 105 -9.72 -1.05 -17.39
CA GLU A 105 -8.94 -1.51 -18.54
C GLU A 105 -7.62 -0.74 -18.67
N LYS A 106 -7.69 0.59 -18.63
CA LYS A 106 -6.55 1.51 -18.72
C LYS A 106 -5.58 1.32 -17.55
N LEU A 107 -6.09 1.08 -16.33
CA LEU A 107 -5.30 0.76 -15.15
C LEU A 107 -4.45 -0.50 -15.38
N TYR A 108 -5.07 -1.59 -15.84
CA TYR A 108 -4.36 -2.83 -16.12
C TYR A 108 -3.32 -2.65 -17.21
N MET A 109 -3.68 -1.99 -18.32
CA MET A 109 -2.74 -1.67 -19.40
C MET A 109 -1.56 -0.83 -18.93
N SER A 110 -1.77 0.14 -18.03
CA SER A 110 -0.68 0.98 -17.48
C SER A 110 0.33 0.20 -16.62
N ARG A 111 0.01 -1.03 -16.27
CA ARG A 111 0.86 -1.97 -15.50
C ARG A 111 1.36 -3.14 -16.34
N ASP A 112 1.27 -3.02 -17.66
CA ASP A 112 1.60 -4.10 -18.63
C ASP A 112 0.81 -5.39 -18.39
N LEU A 113 -0.41 -5.25 -17.83
CA LEU A 113 -1.32 -6.36 -17.60
C LEU A 113 -2.44 -6.34 -18.65
N SER A 114 -2.83 -7.53 -19.13
CA SER A 114 -4.01 -7.70 -19.96
C SER A 114 -5.22 -8.06 -19.11
N ILE A 115 -6.38 -7.52 -19.44
CA ILE A 115 -7.64 -7.87 -18.79
C ILE A 115 -8.72 -8.06 -19.84
N SER A 116 -9.51 -9.14 -19.74
CA SER A 116 -10.65 -9.40 -20.62
C SER A 116 -11.91 -8.72 -20.11
N ASP A 117 -12.86 -8.41 -21.02
CA ASP A 117 -14.18 -7.89 -20.66
C ASP A 117 -14.89 -8.76 -19.61
N THR A 118 -14.75 -10.09 -19.73
CA THR A 118 -15.31 -11.03 -18.76
C THR A 118 -14.72 -10.81 -17.38
N LYS A 119 -13.40 -10.61 -17.29
CA LYS A 119 -12.74 -10.35 -16.00
C LYS A 119 -13.12 -9.00 -15.43
N ILE A 120 -13.28 -7.97 -16.27
CA ILE A 120 -13.77 -6.64 -15.81
C ILE A 120 -15.16 -6.79 -15.20
N ARG A 121 -16.09 -7.47 -15.89
CA ARG A 121 -17.45 -7.72 -15.37
C ARG A 121 -17.42 -8.49 -14.05
N GLN A 122 -16.56 -9.49 -13.93
CA GLN A 122 -16.39 -10.25 -12.68
C GLN A 122 -15.89 -9.33 -11.55
N LEU A 123 -14.86 -8.51 -11.78
CA LEU A 123 -14.38 -7.54 -10.80
C LEU A 123 -15.48 -6.57 -10.36
N LEU A 124 -16.23 -6.04 -11.31
CA LEU A 124 -17.33 -5.11 -11.00
C LEU A 124 -18.38 -5.78 -10.12
N ALA A 125 -18.74 -7.04 -10.38
CA ALA A 125 -19.67 -7.81 -9.57
C ALA A 125 -19.09 -8.11 -8.19
N ASP A 126 -17.83 -8.55 -8.10
CA ASP A 126 -17.14 -8.89 -6.84
C ASP A 126 -17.05 -7.68 -5.90
N TYR A 127 -16.92 -6.47 -6.46
CA TYR A 127 -16.87 -5.20 -5.73
C TYR A 127 -18.22 -4.46 -5.72
N LEU A 128 -19.33 -5.16 -5.97
CA LEU A 128 -20.71 -4.65 -5.82
C LEU A 128 -21.03 -3.40 -6.66
N PHE A 129 -20.42 -3.27 -7.83
CA PHE A 129 -20.80 -2.26 -8.81
C PHE A 129 -21.99 -2.74 -9.65
N THR A 130 -22.88 -1.81 -9.96
CA THR A 130 -24.01 -2.05 -10.83
C THR A 130 -23.68 -1.84 -12.31
N ASP A 131 -24.55 -2.31 -13.22
CA ASP A 131 -24.40 -2.04 -14.64
C ASP A 131 -24.44 -0.52 -14.97
N ALA A 132 -25.15 0.26 -14.17
CA ALA A 132 -25.19 1.72 -14.31
C ALA A 132 -23.83 2.35 -13.92
N ASP A 133 -23.21 1.85 -12.86
CA ASP A 133 -21.89 2.32 -12.41
C ASP A 133 -20.83 2.07 -13.46
N ARG A 134 -20.91 0.94 -14.15
CA ARG A 134 -19.97 0.50 -15.18
C ARG A 134 -19.74 1.57 -16.24
N MET A 135 -20.81 2.24 -16.69
CA MET A 135 -20.78 3.27 -17.73
C MET A 135 -20.63 4.68 -17.16
N THR A 136 -20.60 4.82 -15.84
CA THR A 136 -20.47 6.12 -15.17
C THR A 136 -19.01 6.56 -15.13
N PRO A 137 -18.69 7.82 -15.51
CA PRO A 137 -17.36 8.37 -15.35
C PRO A 137 -16.89 8.28 -13.89
N LEU A 138 -15.63 7.88 -13.68
CA LEU A 138 -15.06 7.63 -12.36
C LEU A 138 -15.17 8.87 -11.44
N ALA A 139 -15.05 10.07 -12.01
CA ALA A 139 -15.22 11.33 -11.27
C ALA A 139 -16.61 11.46 -10.61
N ARG A 140 -17.66 10.88 -11.21
CA ARG A 140 -19.07 10.99 -10.77
C ARG A 140 -19.47 9.90 -9.78
N LEU A 141 -18.63 8.92 -9.55
CA LEU A 141 -18.89 7.87 -8.57
C LEU A 141 -18.85 8.43 -7.13
N SER A 142 -19.60 7.78 -6.23
CA SER A 142 -19.58 8.11 -4.80
C SER A 142 -18.21 7.86 -4.17
N GLY A 143 -17.96 8.39 -2.97
CA GLY A 143 -16.72 8.13 -2.22
C GLY A 143 -16.45 6.65 -2.03
N GLY A 144 -17.45 5.87 -1.58
CA GLY A 144 -17.34 4.43 -1.42
C GLY A 144 -17.07 3.67 -2.71
N GLN A 145 -17.68 4.08 -3.83
CA GLN A 145 -17.40 3.50 -5.13
C GLN A 145 -15.97 3.80 -5.59
N LYS A 146 -15.48 5.01 -5.34
CA LYS A 146 -14.09 5.40 -5.61
C LYS A 146 -13.10 4.59 -4.76
N ALA A 147 -13.39 4.39 -3.47
CA ALA A 147 -12.58 3.53 -2.59
C ALA A 147 -12.50 2.09 -3.11
N ARG A 148 -13.62 1.52 -3.56
CA ARG A 148 -13.63 0.19 -4.20
C ARG A 148 -12.77 0.12 -5.48
N PHE A 149 -12.81 1.16 -6.31
CA PHE A 149 -11.89 1.25 -7.45
C PHE A 149 -10.41 1.31 -7.01
N GLN A 150 -10.08 2.05 -5.96
CA GLN A 150 -8.72 2.12 -5.40
C GLN A 150 -8.27 0.75 -4.84
N ILE A 151 -9.17 -0.02 -4.22
CA ILE A 151 -8.88 -1.40 -3.79
C ILE A 151 -8.60 -2.29 -5.01
N ILE A 152 -9.41 -2.21 -6.06
CA ILE A 152 -9.15 -2.92 -7.33
C ILE A 152 -7.77 -2.52 -7.87
N ALA A 153 -7.47 -1.22 -7.87
CA ALA A 153 -6.18 -0.73 -8.33
C ALA A 153 -5.03 -1.27 -7.47
N MET A 154 -5.14 -1.26 -6.17
CA MET A 154 -4.12 -1.80 -5.26
C MET A 154 -3.85 -3.30 -5.52
N LEU A 155 -4.88 -4.08 -5.80
CA LEU A 155 -4.79 -5.54 -5.92
C LEU A 155 -4.60 -6.04 -7.37
N ALA A 156 -4.57 -5.15 -8.37
CA ALA A 156 -4.67 -5.51 -9.79
C ALA A 156 -3.55 -6.45 -10.29
N ASN A 157 -2.33 -6.35 -9.75
CA ASN A 157 -1.17 -7.15 -10.16
C ASN A 157 -0.89 -8.33 -9.22
N ASP A 158 -1.88 -8.75 -8.43
CA ASP A 158 -1.72 -9.81 -7.43
C ASP A 158 -0.45 -9.56 -6.56
N PRO A 159 -0.42 -8.47 -5.78
CA PRO A 159 0.78 -8.06 -5.05
C PRO A 159 1.16 -9.05 -3.96
N GLN A 160 2.45 -9.13 -3.65
CA GLN A 160 3.01 -9.89 -2.54
C GLN A 160 3.27 -8.98 -1.33
N LEU A 161 3.34 -7.67 -1.58
CA LEU A 161 3.51 -6.63 -0.56
C LEU A 161 2.47 -5.53 -0.79
N LEU A 162 1.70 -5.20 0.23
CA LEU A 162 0.86 -4.00 0.28
C LEU A 162 1.54 -2.91 1.08
N ILE A 163 1.48 -1.69 0.57
CA ILE A 163 1.93 -0.48 1.26
C ILE A 163 0.74 0.46 1.43
N LEU A 164 0.44 0.79 2.69
CA LEU A 164 -0.72 1.59 3.08
C LEU A 164 -0.25 2.78 3.91
N ASP A 165 -0.33 3.99 3.35
CA ASP A 165 0.02 5.22 4.06
C ASP A 165 -1.25 5.98 4.43
N GLU A 166 -1.68 5.86 5.71
CA GLU A 166 -2.91 6.47 6.24
C GLU A 166 -4.17 6.14 5.40
N PRO A 167 -4.44 4.87 5.12
CA PRO A 167 -5.45 4.48 4.13
C PRO A 167 -6.89 4.80 4.54
N THR A 168 -7.15 5.05 5.81
CA THR A 168 -8.48 5.41 6.34
C THR A 168 -8.77 6.90 6.29
N ASN A 169 -7.76 7.74 6.01
CA ASN A 169 -7.95 9.18 5.93
C ASN A 169 -8.91 9.54 4.79
N HIS A 170 -9.86 10.43 5.09
CA HIS A 170 -10.86 10.92 4.15
C HIS A 170 -11.86 9.87 3.62
N LEU A 171 -11.84 8.65 4.16
CA LEU A 171 -12.82 7.63 3.84
C LEU A 171 -14.04 7.75 4.77
N ASP A 172 -15.23 7.51 4.22
CA ASP A 172 -16.43 7.25 5.01
C ASP A 172 -16.41 5.83 5.59
N LEU A 173 -17.23 5.58 6.60
CA LEU A 173 -17.26 4.28 7.28
C LEU A 173 -17.48 3.10 6.33
N PRO A 174 -18.41 3.13 5.36
CA PRO A 174 -18.56 2.05 4.38
C PRO A 174 -17.29 1.78 3.57
N SER A 175 -16.54 2.83 3.20
CA SER A 175 -15.29 2.67 2.46
C SER A 175 -14.18 2.02 3.30
N ILE A 176 -14.12 2.35 4.60
CA ILE A 176 -13.21 1.71 5.55
C ILE A 176 -13.56 0.21 5.68
N GLU A 177 -14.83 -0.13 5.85
CA GLU A 177 -15.29 -1.52 5.95
C GLU A 177 -14.95 -2.35 4.70
N GLU A 178 -15.06 -1.76 3.50
CA GLU A 178 -14.67 -2.40 2.24
C GLU A 178 -13.15 -2.65 2.21
N LEU A 179 -12.34 -1.67 2.59
CA LEU A 179 -10.89 -1.82 2.66
C LEU A 179 -10.49 -2.91 3.66
N GLU A 180 -11.06 -2.89 4.85
CA GLU A 180 -10.82 -3.91 5.88
C GLU A 180 -11.21 -5.31 5.41
N THR A 181 -12.34 -5.43 4.70
CA THR A 181 -12.80 -6.70 4.13
C THR A 181 -11.81 -7.24 3.08
N ALA A 182 -11.26 -6.36 2.25
CA ALA A 182 -10.24 -6.72 1.27
C ALA A 182 -8.94 -7.18 1.94
N LEU A 183 -8.49 -6.44 2.96
CA LEU A 183 -7.27 -6.76 3.71
C LEU A 183 -7.38 -8.03 4.53
N ALA A 184 -8.56 -8.35 5.08
CA ALA A 184 -8.80 -9.59 5.82
C ALA A 184 -8.66 -10.86 4.96
N LYS A 185 -8.81 -10.73 3.64
CA LYS A 185 -8.64 -11.83 2.67
C LYS A 185 -7.23 -11.89 2.09
N TYR A 186 -6.43 -10.86 2.34
CA TYR A 186 -5.08 -10.77 1.82
C TYR A 186 -4.11 -11.55 2.68
N SER A 187 -3.27 -12.38 2.05
CA SER A 187 -2.32 -13.27 2.74
C SER A 187 -0.84 -12.88 2.56
N GLY A 188 -0.57 -11.84 1.79
CA GLY A 188 0.79 -11.34 1.57
C GLY A 188 1.26 -10.43 2.71
N ALA A 189 2.40 -9.79 2.53
CA ALA A 189 2.97 -8.87 3.50
C ALA A 189 2.29 -7.50 3.47
N ILE A 190 2.19 -6.84 4.63
CA ILE A 190 1.62 -5.50 4.75
C ILE A 190 2.59 -4.59 5.51
N LEU A 191 2.97 -3.48 4.90
CA LEU A 191 3.66 -2.36 5.55
C LEU A 191 2.70 -1.18 5.62
N TYR A 192 2.39 -0.69 6.82
CA TYR A 192 1.36 0.33 6.94
C TYR A 192 1.64 1.40 7.98
N VAL A 193 1.03 2.56 7.76
CA VAL A 193 0.91 3.67 8.70
C VAL A 193 -0.58 3.91 8.91
N SER A 194 -1.03 4.01 10.16
CA SER A 194 -2.40 4.45 10.46
C SER A 194 -2.49 5.12 11.83
N HIS A 195 -3.36 6.12 11.93
CA HIS A 195 -3.78 6.72 13.20
C HIS A 195 -5.10 6.12 13.73
N ASP A 196 -5.75 5.30 12.94
CA ASP A 196 -6.99 4.62 13.32
C ASP A 196 -6.67 3.40 14.20
N ASN A 197 -7.06 3.47 15.49
CA ASN A 197 -6.79 2.40 16.44
C ASN A 197 -7.52 1.09 16.08
N TYR A 198 -8.76 1.18 15.58
CA TYR A 198 -9.53 0.01 15.21
C TYR A 198 -8.92 -0.71 14.00
N PHE A 199 -8.53 0.06 12.99
CA PHE A 199 -7.84 -0.45 11.82
C PHE A 199 -6.52 -1.15 12.20
N ARG A 200 -5.74 -0.54 13.10
CA ARG A 200 -4.48 -1.10 13.62
C ARG A 200 -4.68 -2.40 14.40
N GLU A 201 -5.69 -2.45 15.30
CA GLU A 201 -6.02 -3.67 16.04
C GLU A 201 -6.42 -4.82 15.10
N LYS A 202 -7.10 -4.52 14.02
CA LYS A 202 -7.57 -5.50 13.05
C LYS A 202 -6.45 -6.07 12.18
N LEU A 203 -5.51 -5.24 11.73
CA LEU A 203 -4.34 -5.66 10.96
C LEU A 203 -3.27 -6.30 11.83
N GLY A 204 -3.05 -5.77 13.03
CA GLY A 204 -1.99 -6.22 13.93
C GLY A 204 -0.59 -6.08 13.36
N GLY A 205 0.31 -6.97 13.77
CA GLY A 205 1.68 -7.02 13.28
C GLY A 205 2.72 -6.45 14.25
N LYS A 206 3.98 -6.42 13.80
CA LYS A 206 5.09 -5.81 14.54
C LYS A 206 4.99 -4.29 14.42
N VAL A 207 5.42 -3.57 15.47
CA VAL A 207 5.46 -2.10 15.46
C VAL A 207 6.90 -1.64 15.35
N VAL A 208 7.17 -0.79 14.38
CA VAL A 208 8.46 -0.09 14.23
C VAL A 208 8.24 1.38 14.56
N GLN A 209 8.85 1.84 15.65
CA GLN A 209 8.76 3.23 16.09
C GLN A 209 9.78 4.07 15.33
N ILE A 210 9.37 5.23 14.79
CA ILE A 210 10.27 6.20 14.18
C ILE A 210 10.16 7.57 14.85
N GLY A 211 11.30 8.28 14.93
CA GLY A 211 11.41 9.56 15.64
C GLY A 211 11.38 9.41 17.16
N ALA A 212 11.80 10.45 17.87
CA ALA A 212 11.71 10.50 19.34
C ALA A 212 10.24 10.57 19.79
N GLU A 213 9.93 9.94 20.94
CA GLU A 213 8.62 10.01 21.60
C GLU A 213 8.18 11.44 21.95
#